data_65dd671be47fb785240646cd602050bc
#
_entry.id   65dd671be47fb785240646cd602050bc
#
_cell.length_a   1.000
_cell.length_b   1.000
_cell.length_c   1.000
_cell.angle_alpha   90.00
_cell.angle_beta   90.00
_cell.angle_gamma   90.00
#
_symmetry.space_group_name_H-M   'P 1'
#
loop_
_entity.id
_entity.type
_entity.pdbx_description
1 polymer ?
#
loop_
_entity_poly.entity_id
_entity_poly.type
_entity_poly.pdbx_seq_one_letter_code
_entity_poly.pdbx_strand_id
1 'polypeptide(L)'
;MEQEFSVKLPNKPGEIARLTEKLHEANINIRAISTEPHAEVVRLVSADPEKTRETLKKAGMQFSVRNVLVAKLEDKPGELAQVTKILANEGINIDAAYMLDRDSKHVHYALAVSDEEKARNVLKL
;
A
#
# COMPACT_ATOMS: atom_id res chain seq x y z
N MET A 1 -1.44 -10.37 -6.60
CA MET A 1 -1.97 -8.98 -6.48
C MET A 1 -1.72 -8.45 -5.09
N GLU A 2 -1.03 -7.33 -5.01
CA GLU A 2 -0.80 -6.69 -3.72
C GLU A 2 -2.06 -5.97 -3.25
N GLN A 3 -2.30 -5.99 -1.94
CA GLN A 3 -3.45 -5.35 -1.33
C GLN A 3 -3.03 -4.40 -0.23
N GLU A 4 -3.67 -3.25 -0.20
CA GLU A 4 -3.49 -2.26 0.85
C GLU A 4 -4.67 -2.34 1.81
N PHE A 5 -4.37 -2.42 3.10
CA PHE A 5 -5.37 -2.41 4.16
C PHE A 5 -5.40 -1.02 4.78
N SER A 6 -6.58 -0.43 4.84
CA SER A 6 -6.81 0.83 5.55
C SER A 6 -7.50 0.49 6.86
N VAL A 7 -6.77 0.59 7.96
CA VAL A 7 -7.26 0.21 9.29
C VAL A 7 -7.65 1.48 10.04
N LYS A 8 -8.87 1.51 10.55
CA LYS A 8 -9.37 2.65 11.30
C LYS A 8 -8.86 2.57 12.73
N LEU A 9 -8.02 3.51 13.13
CA LEU A 9 -7.44 3.59 14.48
C LEU A 9 -7.45 5.02 14.98
N PRO A 10 -7.83 5.25 16.25
CA PRO A 10 -7.69 6.58 16.85
C PRO A 10 -6.23 7.04 16.80
N ASN A 11 -6.01 8.33 16.58
CA ASN A 11 -4.66 8.90 16.57
C ASN A 11 -4.22 9.22 17.99
N LYS A 12 -3.75 8.20 18.69
CA LYS A 12 -3.27 8.35 20.07
C LYS A 12 -2.22 7.30 20.40
N PRO A 13 -1.40 7.54 21.45
CA PRO A 13 -0.35 6.59 21.82
C PRO A 13 -0.89 5.19 22.06
N GLY A 14 -0.16 4.18 21.56
CA GLY A 14 -0.48 2.78 21.75
C GLY A 14 -1.34 2.14 20.67
N GLU A 15 -2.03 2.92 19.84
CA GLU A 15 -2.91 2.35 18.82
C GLU A 15 -2.14 1.65 17.70
N ILE A 16 -1.09 2.27 17.20
CA ILE A 16 -0.24 1.64 16.17
C ILE A 16 0.51 0.45 16.77
N ALA A 17 0.96 0.56 18.01
CA ALA A 17 1.61 -0.56 18.69
C ALA A 17 0.67 -1.76 18.80
N ARG A 18 -0.60 -1.53 19.11
CA ARG A 18 -1.61 -2.60 19.19
C ARG A 18 -1.76 -3.32 17.84
N LEU A 19 -1.84 -2.55 16.75
CA LEU A 19 -1.94 -3.11 15.41
C LEU A 19 -0.70 -3.93 15.05
N THR A 20 0.48 -3.33 15.22
CA THR A 20 1.73 -4.00 14.83
C THR A 20 2.03 -5.23 15.68
N GLU A 21 1.66 -5.22 16.94
CA GLU A 21 1.79 -6.40 17.81
C GLU A 21 0.89 -7.54 17.35
N LYS A 22 -0.35 -7.24 16.95
CA LYS A 22 -1.26 -8.26 16.42
C LYS A 22 -0.69 -8.92 15.17
N LEU A 23 -0.12 -8.13 14.29
CA LEU A 23 0.51 -8.65 13.08
C LEU A 23 1.77 -9.47 13.41
N HIS A 24 2.54 -9.01 14.38
CA HIS A 24 3.74 -9.74 14.84
C HIS A 24 3.36 -11.09 15.44
N GLU A 25 2.36 -11.14 16.29
CA GLU A 25 1.88 -12.40 16.90
C GLU A 25 1.42 -13.41 15.84
N ALA A 26 0.89 -12.93 14.73
CA ALA A 26 0.48 -13.76 13.61
C ALA A 26 1.62 -14.05 12.63
N ASN A 27 2.84 -13.60 12.94
CA ASN A 27 4.03 -13.77 12.09
C ASN A 27 3.85 -13.18 10.69
N ILE A 28 3.24 -11.99 10.63
CA ILE A 28 3.02 -11.26 9.38
C ILE A 28 4.06 -10.15 9.25
N ASN A 29 4.80 -10.15 8.15
CA ASN A 29 5.74 -9.08 7.86
C ASN A 29 5.04 -7.90 7.18
N ILE A 30 5.28 -6.70 7.68
CA ILE A 30 4.75 -5.46 7.12
C ILE A 30 5.73 -4.94 6.09
N ARG A 31 5.27 -4.78 4.84
CA ARG A 31 6.10 -4.28 3.75
C ARG A 31 6.08 -2.76 3.65
N ALA A 32 4.94 -2.15 3.97
CA ALA A 32 4.80 -0.71 4.00
C ALA A 32 3.71 -0.33 4.99
N ILE A 33 3.88 0.79 5.67
CA ILE A 33 2.91 1.32 6.61
C ILE A 33 2.97 2.83 6.59
N SER A 34 1.81 3.47 6.59
CA SER A 34 1.72 4.93 6.70
C SER A 34 0.54 5.30 7.57
N THR A 35 0.63 6.45 8.22
CA THR A 35 -0.42 6.95 9.08
C THR A 35 -0.99 8.25 8.52
N GLU A 36 -2.28 8.47 8.77
CA GLU A 36 -2.93 9.70 8.40
C GLU A 36 -3.75 10.21 9.60
N PRO A 37 -3.20 11.16 10.38
CA PRO A 37 -3.78 11.53 11.67
C PRO A 37 -5.18 12.13 11.57
N HIS A 38 -5.46 12.95 10.55
CA HIS A 38 -6.77 13.59 10.41
C HIS A 38 -7.88 12.60 10.06
N ALA A 39 -7.57 11.59 9.27
CA ALA A 39 -8.52 10.56 8.90
C ALA A 39 -8.59 9.43 9.92
N GLU A 40 -7.68 9.41 10.88
CA GLU A 40 -7.53 8.32 11.85
C GLU A 40 -7.46 6.96 11.16
N VAL A 41 -6.60 6.87 10.16
CA VAL A 41 -6.42 5.66 9.34
C VAL A 41 -4.94 5.32 9.27
N VAL A 42 -4.65 4.05 9.44
CA VAL A 42 -3.33 3.49 9.19
C VAL A 42 -3.44 2.59 7.97
N ARG A 43 -2.60 2.87 6.95
CA ARG A 43 -2.58 2.06 5.74
C ARG A 43 -1.35 1.18 5.74
N LEU A 44 -1.54 -0.09 5.36
CA LEU A 44 -0.43 -1.02 5.32
C LEU A 44 -0.55 -2.02 4.17
N VAL A 45 0.60 -2.49 3.72
CA VAL A 45 0.73 -3.61 2.80
C VAL A 45 1.55 -4.67 3.51
N SER A 46 1.05 -5.88 3.53
CA SER A 46 1.73 -6.99 4.20
C SER A 46 2.20 -8.04 3.21
N ALA A 47 3.06 -8.93 3.69
CA ALA A 47 3.53 -10.06 2.89
C ALA A 47 2.47 -11.15 2.71
N ASP A 48 1.42 -11.15 3.53
CA ASP A 48 0.35 -12.16 3.49
C ASP A 48 -1.02 -11.50 3.68
N PRO A 49 -1.67 -11.07 2.59
CA PRO A 49 -2.97 -10.39 2.67
C PRO A 49 -4.08 -11.21 3.33
N GLU A 50 -4.16 -12.52 3.03
CA GLU A 50 -5.20 -13.37 3.60
C GLU A 50 -5.08 -13.48 5.12
N LYS A 51 -3.87 -13.71 5.59
CA LYS A 51 -3.60 -13.81 7.02
C LYS A 51 -3.84 -12.48 7.73
N THR A 52 -3.50 -11.38 7.05
CA THR A 52 -3.76 -10.03 7.58
C THR A 52 -5.25 -9.81 7.77
N ARG A 53 -6.05 -10.16 6.77
CA ARG A 53 -7.51 -10.04 6.84
C ARG A 53 -8.07 -10.80 8.05
N GLU A 54 -7.66 -12.05 8.21
CA GLU A 54 -8.10 -12.88 9.32
C GLU A 54 -7.69 -12.30 10.68
N THR A 55 -6.45 -11.84 10.76
CA THR A 55 -5.90 -11.28 12.00
C THR A 55 -6.64 -10.02 12.43
N LEU A 56 -6.92 -9.12 11.49
CA LEU A 56 -7.64 -7.88 11.77
C LEU A 56 -9.09 -8.17 12.19
N LYS A 57 -9.74 -9.13 11.53
CA LYS A 57 -11.10 -9.53 11.90
C LYS A 57 -11.15 -10.08 13.31
N LYS A 58 -10.23 -10.98 13.67
CA LYS A 58 -10.18 -11.56 15.00
C LYS A 58 -9.90 -10.51 16.08
N ALA A 59 -9.12 -9.48 15.74
CA ALA A 59 -8.81 -8.39 16.65
C ALA A 59 -9.95 -7.37 16.79
N GLY A 60 -11.03 -7.53 16.01
CA GLY A 60 -12.16 -6.60 16.04
C GLY A 60 -11.84 -5.23 15.44
N MET A 61 -10.82 -5.15 14.60
CA MET A 61 -10.43 -3.89 13.97
C MET A 61 -11.24 -3.66 12.70
N GLN A 62 -11.70 -2.41 12.51
CA GLN A 62 -12.39 -1.99 11.31
C GLN A 62 -11.38 -1.70 10.21
N PHE A 63 -11.61 -2.24 9.02
CA PHE A 63 -10.69 -2.02 7.91
C PHE A 63 -11.40 -2.14 6.56
N SER A 64 -10.78 -1.53 5.55
CA SER A 64 -11.14 -1.74 4.15
C SER A 64 -9.90 -2.16 3.38
N VAL A 65 -10.11 -2.75 2.20
CA VAL A 65 -9.03 -3.30 1.38
C VAL A 65 -9.17 -2.80 -0.04
N ARG A 66 -8.06 -2.43 -0.66
CA ARG A 66 -8.04 -2.14 -2.10
C ARG A 66 -6.79 -2.75 -2.72
N ASN A 67 -6.89 -3.06 -4.02
CA ASN A 67 -5.74 -3.53 -4.76
C ASN A 67 -4.79 -2.37 -5.05
N VAL A 68 -3.49 -2.67 -5.08
CA VAL A 68 -2.48 -1.73 -5.54
C VAL A 68 -1.64 -2.38 -6.63
N LEU A 69 -1.22 -1.56 -7.58
CA LEU A 69 -0.26 -1.98 -8.59
C LEU A 69 1.14 -1.85 -8.04
N VAL A 70 2.04 -2.72 -8.47
CA VAL A 70 3.45 -2.59 -8.12
C VAL A 70 4.22 -2.24 -9.38
N ALA A 71 4.84 -1.07 -9.38
CA ALA A 71 5.69 -0.61 -10.46
C ALA A 71 7.15 -0.79 -10.07
N LYS A 72 7.89 -1.57 -10.85
CA LYS A 72 9.32 -1.78 -10.64
C LYS A 72 10.06 -0.79 -11.51
N LEU A 73 10.72 0.18 -10.90
CA LEU A 73 11.43 1.25 -11.58
C LEU A 73 12.91 1.24 -11.25
N GLU A 74 13.74 1.72 -12.18
CA GLU A 74 15.14 1.96 -11.87
C GLU A 74 15.22 3.07 -10.82
N ASP A 75 16.17 2.96 -9.91
CA ASP A 75 16.34 3.93 -8.82
C ASP A 75 17.16 5.12 -9.33
N LYS A 76 16.52 5.98 -10.10
CA LYS A 76 17.15 7.18 -10.65
C LYS A 76 16.12 8.29 -10.87
N PRO A 77 16.56 9.55 -10.94
CA PRO A 77 15.66 10.68 -11.18
C PRO A 77 14.87 10.52 -12.48
N GLY A 78 13.60 10.89 -12.44
CA GLY A 78 12.74 10.91 -13.61
C GLY A 78 11.92 9.66 -13.86
N GLU A 79 12.26 8.53 -13.23
CA GLU A 79 11.52 7.28 -13.45
C GLU A 79 10.08 7.34 -12.95
N LEU A 80 9.88 7.82 -11.74
CA LEU A 80 8.53 7.97 -11.21
C LEU A 80 7.75 9.04 -11.96
N ALA A 81 8.42 10.12 -12.36
CA ALA A 81 7.79 11.18 -13.16
C ALA A 81 7.25 10.64 -14.47
N GLN A 82 7.99 9.73 -15.11
CA GLN A 82 7.57 9.12 -16.37
C GLN A 82 6.31 8.27 -16.18
N VAL A 83 6.27 7.44 -15.16
CA VAL A 83 5.11 6.58 -14.86
C VAL A 83 3.87 7.42 -14.55
N THR A 84 4.02 8.43 -13.70
CA THR A 84 2.89 9.27 -13.31
C THR A 84 2.36 10.07 -14.50
N LYS A 85 3.25 10.49 -15.42
CA LYS A 85 2.86 11.20 -16.63
C LYS A 85 2.08 10.30 -17.59
N ILE A 86 2.52 9.05 -17.74
CA ILE A 86 1.81 8.07 -18.58
C ILE A 86 0.37 7.90 -18.06
N LEU A 87 0.21 7.73 -16.76
CA LEU A 87 -1.11 7.55 -16.15
C LEU A 87 -1.96 8.81 -16.32
N ALA A 88 -1.38 9.99 -16.13
CA ALA A 88 -2.10 11.25 -16.28
C ALA A 88 -2.60 11.45 -17.71
N ASN A 89 -1.77 11.11 -18.71
CA ASN A 89 -2.14 11.22 -20.11
C ASN A 89 -3.32 10.32 -20.48
N GLU A 90 -3.51 9.24 -19.74
CA GLU A 90 -4.63 8.32 -19.93
C GLU A 90 -5.82 8.63 -19.03
N GLY A 91 -5.78 9.75 -18.34
CA GLY A 91 -6.86 10.16 -17.45
C GLY A 91 -6.99 9.32 -16.19
N ILE A 92 -5.92 8.63 -15.80
CA ILE A 92 -5.93 7.78 -14.61
C ILE A 92 -5.40 8.56 -13.41
N ASN A 93 -6.21 8.66 -12.37
CA ASN A 93 -5.79 9.32 -11.13
C ASN A 93 -5.00 8.37 -10.24
N ILE A 94 -4.00 8.90 -9.58
CA ILE A 94 -3.23 8.16 -8.57
C ILE A 94 -3.74 8.58 -7.20
N ASP A 95 -4.39 7.65 -6.50
CA ASP A 95 -4.97 7.91 -5.19
C ASP A 95 -3.95 7.77 -4.07
N ALA A 96 -2.95 6.94 -4.27
CA ALA A 96 -1.84 6.76 -3.33
C ALA A 96 -0.62 6.23 -4.07
N ALA A 97 0.56 6.67 -3.64
CA ALA A 97 1.83 6.21 -4.17
C ALA A 97 2.85 6.17 -3.04
N TYR A 98 3.52 5.04 -2.86
CA TYR A 98 4.54 4.90 -1.83
C TYR A 98 5.49 3.75 -2.15
N MET A 99 6.65 3.79 -1.54
CA MET A 99 7.67 2.76 -1.73
C MET A 99 7.35 1.52 -0.90
N LEU A 100 7.43 0.34 -1.53
CA LEU A 100 7.34 -0.93 -0.83
C LEU A 100 8.72 -1.43 -0.40
N ASP A 101 9.62 -1.57 -1.37
CA ASP A 101 10.96 -2.01 -1.11
C ASP A 101 11.90 -1.54 -2.24
N ARG A 102 13.19 -1.75 -2.03
CA ARG A 102 14.21 -1.40 -3.02
C ARG A 102 15.38 -2.36 -2.93
N ASP A 103 16.07 -2.55 -4.05
CA ASP A 103 17.35 -3.22 -4.10
C ASP A 103 18.42 -2.23 -4.59
N SER A 104 19.59 -2.73 -5.02
CA SER A 104 20.68 -1.87 -5.48
C SER A 104 20.38 -1.12 -6.78
N LYS A 105 19.41 -1.57 -7.58
CA LYS A 105 19.11 -1.02 -8.91
C LYS A 105 17.67 -0.56 -9.07
N HIS A 106 16.74 -1.15 -8.35
CA HIS A 106 15.31 -0.94 -8.56
C HIS A 106 14.58 -0.55 -7.29
N VAL A 107 13.49 0.19 -7.49
CA VAL A 107 12.54 0.55 -6.44
C VAL A 107 11.19 0.02 -6.84
N HIS A 108 10.48 -0.60 -5.91
CA HIS A 108 9.11 -1.04 -6.12
C HIS A 108 8.17 -0.03 -5.48
N TYR A 109 7.31 0.59 -6.29
CA TYR A 109 6.29 1.51 -5.80
C TYR A 109 4.92 0.84 -5.84
N ALA A 110 4.15 1.03 -4.78
CA ALA A 110 2.75 0.68 -4.77
C ALA A 110 1.95 1.87 -5.27
N LEU A 111 1.04 1.63 -6.21
CA LEU A 111 0.19 2.66 -6.78
C LEU A 111 -1.27 2.24 -6.64
N ALA A 112 -2.06 3.02 -5.93
CA ALA A 112 -3.51 2.87 -5.93
C ALA A 112 -4.06 3.84 -6.95
N VAL A 113 -4.81 3.34 -7.93
CA VAL A 113 -5.23 4.13 -9.08
C VAL A 113 -6.74 4.02 -9.31
N SER A 114 -7.29 5.00 -10.04
CA SER A 114 -8.72 5.06 -10.31
C SER A 114 -9.20 3.98 -11.28
N ASP A 115 -8.33 3.49 -12.15
CA ASP A 115 -8.66 2.46 -13.14
C ASP A 115 -7.49 1.48 -13.23
N GLU A 116 -7.58 0.41 -12.44
CA GLU A 116 -6.52 -0.58 -12.30
C GLU A 116 -6.23 -1.31 -13.61
N GLU A 117 -7.26 -1.76 -14.30
CA GLU A 117 -7.11 -2.53 -15.53
C GLU A 117 -6.41 -1.70 -16.61
N LYS A 118 -6.89 -0.48 -16.81
CA LYS A 118 -6.30 0.43 -17.80
C LYS A 118 -4.85 0.76 -17.43
N ALA A 119 -4.58 1.00 -16.14
CA ALA A 119 -3.22 1.28 -15.69
C ALA A 119 -2.28 0.12 -15.95
N ARG A 120 -2.72 -1.12 -15.69
CA ARG A 120 -1.92 -2.31 -15.99
C ARG A 120 -1.58 -2.39 -17.46
N ASN A 121 -2.56 -2.11 -18.32
CA ASN A 121 -2.36 -2.17 -19.76
C ASN A 121 -1.36 -1.12 -20.25
N VAL A 122 -1.51 0.14 -19.83
CA VAL A 122 -0.63 1.21 -20.31
C VAL A 122 0.78 1.14 -19.71
N LEU A 123 0.93 0.59 -18.52
CA LEU A 123 2.24 0.39 -17.89
C LEU A 123 2.85 -0.98 -18.22
N LYS A 124 2.10 -1.84 -18.89
CA LYS A 124 2.55 -3.20 -19.29
C LYS A 124 2.90 -4.07 -18.09
N LEU A 125 2.05 -4.02 -17.10
CA LEU A 125 2.22 -4.83 -15.89
C LEU A 125 1.44 -6.15 -15.95
#